data_4e1fa310b9869fb73f46b44e50724ab8
#
_entry.id   4e1fa310b9869fb73f46b44e50724ab8
#
_cell.length_a   1.000
_cell.length_b   1.000
_cell.length_c   1.000
_cell.angle_alpha   90.00
_cell.angle_beta   90.00
_cell.angle_gamma   90.00
#
_symmetry.space_group_name_H-M   'P 1'
#
loop_
_entity.id
_entity.type
_entity.pdbx_description
1 polymer ?
#
loop_
_entity_poly.entity_id
_entity_poly.type
_entity_poly.pdbx_seq_one_letter_code
_entity_poly.pdbx_strand_id
1 'polypeptide(L)'
;PNQDLIVSNTDNYVKIMFRDDMMFETNSANPTYSAQTKIAKINSVLQKYPNTLVQVVGHTDSRGSHSYNLNLSNQRATNVGNIIFNSGAQNQIFSRGCSFDKPVALNNSDANMGLNRRVEVYLYPNQESVIDVCK
;
A
#
# COMPACT_ATOMS: atom_id res chain seq x y z
N PRO A 1 -10.00 -14.79 11.51
CA PRO A 1 -8.86 -14.44 10.65
C PRO A 1 -9.06 -13.08 10.04
N ASN A 2 -8.01 -12.35 9.99
CA ASN A 2 -8.03 -10.99 9.47
C ASN A 2 -7.78 -11.02 7.96
N GLN A 3 -8.84 -10.87 7.18
CA GLN A 3 -8.75 -10.87 5.72
C GLN A 3 -8.40 -9.50 5.14
N ASP A 4 -8.29 -8.48 5.98
CA ASP A 4 -7.98 -7.11 5.55
C ASP A 4 -6.51 -6.94 5.22
N LEU A 5 -5.70 -7.86 5.70
CA LEU A 5 -4.25 -7.79 5.65
C LEU A 5 -3.72 -9.11 5.13
N ILE A 6 -2.97 -9.05 4.05
CA ILE A 6 -2.32 -10.23 3.47
C ILE A 6 -0.83 -9.99 3.47
N VAL A 7 -0.07 -10.91 4.08
CA VAL A 7 1.38 -10.82 4.17
C VAL A 7 1.99 -11.89 3.27
N SER A 8 2.88 -11.48 2.38
CA SER A 8 3.62 -12.37 1.48
C SER A 8 5.11 -12.15 1.65
N ASN A 9 5.88 -13.22 1.67
CA ASN A 9 7.33 -13.16 1.79
C ASN A 9 7.99 -13.65 0.51
N THR A 10 9.03 -12.95 0.09
CA THR A 10 9.95 -13.43 -0.94
C THR A 10 11.37 -13.38 -0.37
N ASP A 11 12.35 -13.83 -1.13
CA ASP A 11 13.75 -13.75 -0.70
C ASP A 11 14.23 -12.29 -0.60
N ASN A 12 13.56 -11.37 -1.29
CA ASN A 12 14.01 -9.98 -1.44
C ASN A 12 13.18 -8.98 -0.64
N TYR A 13 11.94 -9.31 -0.29
CA TYR A 13 11.08 -8.37 0.42
C TYR A 13 9.93 -9.07 1.13
N VAL A 14 9.34 -8.33 2.07
CA VAL A 14 8.05 -8.67 2.67
C VAL A 14 7.02 -7.71 2.10
N LYS A 15 5.91 -8.23 1.60
CA LYS A 15 4.82 -7.44 1.06
C LYS A 15 3.61 -7.56 1.96
N ILE A 16 3.06 -6.42 2.37
CA ILE A 16 1.83 -6.36 3.16
C ILE A 16 0.78 -5.67 2.31
N MET A 17 -0.31 -6.36 2.02
CA MET A 17 -1.40 -5.81 1.21
C MET A 17 -2.58 -5.44 2.09
N PHE A 18 -3.09 -4.23 1.90
CA PHE A 18 -4.28 -3.72 2.57
C PHE A 18 -5.38 -3.48 1.54
N ARG A 19 -6.57 -4.03 1.78
CA ARG A 19 -7.71 -3.81 0.89
C ARG A 19 -8.28 -2.41 1.11
N ASP A 20 -8.67 -1.78 -0.01
CA ASP A 20 -9.19 -0.42 -0.01
C ASP A 20 -10.43 -0.25 0.87
N ASP A 21 -11.38 -1.19 0.75
CA ASP A 21 -12.66 -1.12 1.45
C ASP A 21 -12.50 -1.19 2.98
N MET A 22 -11.35 -1.68 3.45
CA MET A 22 -11.02 -1.74 4.87
C MET A 22 -10.18 -0.56 5.34
N MET A 23 -9.58 0.18 4.42
CA MET A 23 -8.66 1.26 4.76
C MET A 23 -9.24 2.65 4.56
N PHE A 24 -10.08 2.81 3.54
CA PHE A 24 -10.57 4.11 3.13
C PHE A 24 -12.08 4.07 2.96
N GLU A 25 -12.74 5.19 3.24
CA GLU A 25 -14.11 5.36 2.82
C GLU A 25 -14.15 5.60 1.30
N THR A 26 -15.29 5.34 0.69
CA THR A 26 -15.46 5.48 -0.77
C THR A 26 -14.97 6.84 -1.25
N ASN A 27 -14.14 6.84 -2.28
CA ASN A 27 -13.57 8.03 -2.91
C ASN A 27 -12.73 8.90 -1.97
N SER A 28 -12.32 8.38 -0.82
CA SER A 28 -11.47 9.09 0.14
C SER A 28 -10.04 8.60 0.05
N ALA A 29 -9.10 9.50 0.26
CA ALA A 29 -7.68 9.16 0.39
C ALA A 29 -7.23 9.11 1.85
N ASN A 30 -8.13 9.37 2.79
CA ASN A 30 -7.81 9.39 4.22
C ASN A 30 -8.13 8.03 4.84
N PRO A 31 -7.13 7.34 5.43
CA PRO A 31 -7.38 6.07 6.09
C PRO A 31 -8.33 6.23 7.28
N THR A 32 -9.17 5.22 7.48
CA THR A 32 -10.04 5.17 8.65
C THR A 32 -9.22 5.04 9.93
N TYR A 33 -9.83 5.32 11.09
CA TYR A 33 -9.14 5.17 12.37
C TYR A 33 -8.65 3.73 12.57
N SER A 34 -9.49 2.75 12.24
CA SER A 34 -9.12 1.34 12.34
C SER A 34 -7.92 1.00 11.47
N ALA A 35 -7.89 1.53 10.24
CA ALA A 35 -6.77 1.34 9.33
C ALA A 35 -5.49 1.97 9.87
N GLN A 36 -5.59 3.17 10.44
CA GLN A 36 -4.42 3.85 11.01
C GLN A 36 -3.77 3.01 12.11
N THR A 37 -4.58 2.37 12.95
CA THR A 37 -4.07 1.50 14.00
C THR A 37 -3.32 0.30 13.42
N LYS A 38 -3.85 -0.31 12.36
CA LYS A 38 -3.21 -1.46 11.70
C LYS A 38 -1.91 -1.07 11.01
N ILE A 39 -1.90 0.08 10.35
CA ILE A 39 -0.70 0.59 9.67
C ILE A 39 0.40 0.90 10.69
N ALA A 40 0.02 1.51 11.81
CA ALA A 40 0.99 1.90 12.84
C ALA A 40 1.71 0.69 13.44
N LYS A 41 1.10 -0.50 13.42
CA LYS A 41 1.75 -1.72 13.92
C LYS A 41 2.98 -2.11 13.13
N ILE A 42 3.11 -1.67 11.89
CA ILE A 42 4.29 -1.93 11.06
C ILE A 42 5.52 -1.32 11.71
N ASN A 43 5.36 -0.23 12.45
CA ASN A 43 6.47 0.44 13.12
C ASN A 43 7.23 -0.49 14.07
N SER A 44 6.55 -1.41 14.76
CA SER A 44 7.21 -2.32 15.67
C SER A 44 8.21 -3.22 14.96
N VAL A 45 7.93 -3.60 13.72
CA VAL A 45 8.87 -4.37 12.91
C VAL A 45 10.02 -3.47 12.44
N LEU A 46 9.70 -2.26 11.98
CA LEU A 46 10.70 -1.34 11.43
C LEU A 46 11.71 -0.89 12.49
N GLN A 47 11.30 -0.77 13.74
CA GLN A 47 12.22 -0.38 14.81
C GLN A 47 13.33 -1.41 15.03
N LYS A 48 13.05 -2.69 14.75
CA LYS A 48 14.02 -3.75 14.84
C LYS A 48 14.98 -3.79 13.65
N TYR A 49 14.59 -3.22 12.54
CA TYR A 49 15.34 -3.27 11.27
C TYR A 49 15.43 -1.87 10.66
N PRO A 50 16.23 -0.98 11.27
CA PRO A 50 16.25 0.43 10.88
C PRO A 50 16.75 0.69 9.45
N ASN A 51 17.47 -0.25 8.86
CA ASN A 51 17.98 -0.11 7.49
C ASN A 51 17.03 -0.66 6.43
N THR A 52 15.89 -1.22 6.84
CA THR A 52 14.88 -1.68 5.88
C THR A 52 14.26 -0.49 5.19
N LEU A 53 14.22 -0.52 3.85
CA LEU A 53 13.57 0.50 3.05
C LEU A 53 12.09 0.14 2.90
N VAL A 54 11.22 1.14 2.97
CA VAL A 54 9.78 0.95 2.85
C VAL A 54 9.29 1.59 1.55
N GLN A 55 8.54 0.84 0.74
CA GLN A 55 7.87 1.38 -0.44
C GLN A 55 6.37 1.16 -0.27
N VAL A 56 5.60 2.25 -0.37
CA VAL A 56 4.13 2.20 -0.28
C VAL A 56 3.56 2.47 -1.66
N VAL A 57 2.72 1.57 -2.15
CA VAL A 57 2.20 1.64 -3.52
C VAL A 57 0.68 1.54 -3.49
N GLY A 58 0.01 2.55 -4.07
CA GLY A 58 -1.45 2.55 -4.20
C GLY A 58 -1.89 2.06 -5.56
N HIS A 59 -3.02 1.35 -5.60
CA HIS A 59 -3.60 0.81 -6.83
C HIS A 59 -5.10 1.06 -6.85
N THR A 60 -5.66 1.19 -8.06
CA THR A 60 -7.08 1.39 -8.28
C THR A 60 -7.65 0.32 -9.22
N ASP A 61 -8.98 0.29 -9.34
CA ASP A 61 -9.61 -0.43 -10.45
C ASP A 61 -9.60 0.45 -11.72
N SER A 62 -10.16 -0.06 -12.82
CA SER A 62 -10.08 0.59 -14.12
C SER A 62 -11.16 1.65 -14.36
N ARG A 63 -12.02 1.94 -13.39
CA ARG A 63 -13.08 2.94 -13.54
C ARG A 63 -12.51 4.35 -13.41
N GLY A 64 -12.97 5.24 -14.30
CA GLY A 64 -12.51 6.62 -14.34
C GLY A 64 -11.26 6.80 -15.19
N SER A 65 -10.75 8.02 -15.24
CA SER A 65 -9.57 8.32 -16.06
C SER A 65 -8.29 7.83 -15.37
N HIS A 66 -7.26 7.59 -16.18
CA HIS A 66 -5.96 7.21 -15.66
C HIS A 66 -5.38 8.29 -14.74
N SER A 67 -5.50 9.56 -15.14
CA SER A 67 -4.94 10.67 -14.34
C SER A 67 -5.67 10.86 -13.03
N TYR A 68 -6.99 10.68 -12.98
CA TYR A 68 -7.74 10.74 -11.72
C TYR A 68 -7.28 9.62 -10.79
N ASN A 69 -7.17 8.41 -11.31
CA ASN A 69 -6.75 7.25 -10.51
C ASN A 69 -5.29 7.33 -10.10
N LEU A 70 -4.44 7.91 -10.94
CA LEU A 70 -3.04 8.13 -10.57
C LEU A 70 -2.95 9.08 -9.37
N ASN A 71 -3.68 10.18 -9.41
CA ASN A 71 -3.70 11.13 -8.30
C ASN A 71 -4.26 10.51 -7.03
N LEU A 72 -5.37 9.78 -7.13
CA LEU A 72 -5.99 9.12 -5.98
C LEU A 72 -5.04 8.07 -5.37
N SER A 73 -4.43 7.24 -6.21
CA SER A 73 -3.50 6.21 -5.72
C SER A 73 -2.24 6.81 -5.11
N ASN A 74 -1.74 7.92 -5.66
CA ASN A 74 -0.62 8.65 -5.06
C ASN A 74 -0.99 9.20 -3.68
N GLN A 75 -2.16 9.81 -3.54
CA GLN A 75 -2.60 10.38 -2.27
C GLN A 75 -2.79 9.29 -1.21
N ARG A 76 -3.39 8.17 -1.58
CA ARG A 76 -3.60 7.05 -0.66
C ARG A 76 -2.27 6.48 -0.18
N ALA A 77 -1.33 6.26 -1.09
CA ALA A 77 0.00 5.75 -0.73
C ALA A 77 0.73 6.74 0.17
N THR A 78 0.68 8.03 -0.15
CA THR A 78 1.34 9.06 0.64
C THR A 78 0.77 9.12 2.06
N ASN A 79 -0.55 9.06 2.20
CA ASN A 79 -1.18 9.11 3.51
C ASN A 79 -0.83 7.89 4.36
N VAL A 80 -0.75 6.71 3.76
CA VAL A 80 -0.31 5.50 4.46
C VAL A 80 1.15 5.64 4.87
N GLY A 81 2.01 6.10 3.98
CA GLY A 81 3.43 6.34 4.29
C GLY A 81 3.60 7.32 5.44
N ASN A 82 2.79 8.39 5.47
CA ASN A 82 2.84 9.39 6.55
C ASN A 82 2.45 8.79 7.89
N ILE A 83 1.49 7.88 7.92
CA ILE A 83 1.10 7.20 9.16
C ILE A 83 2.27 6.35 9.69
N ILE A 84 2.95 5.63 8.81
CA ILE A 84 4.13 4.84 9.20
C ILE A 84 5.21 5.76 9.77
N PHE A 85 5.48 6.86 9.08
CA PHE A 85 6.48 7.84 9.53
C PHE A 85 6.10 8.45 10.88
N ASN A 86 4.84 8.87 11.03
CA ASN A 86 4.36 9.55 12.23
C ASN A 86 4.26 8.59 13.43
N SER A 87 4.23 7.28 13.19
CA SER A 87 4.24 6.29 14.27
C SER A 87 5.63 6.10 14.89
N GLY A 88 6.65 6.78 14.36
CA GLY A 88 8.01 6.79 14.90
C GLY A 88 9.04 6.09 14.04
N ALA A 89 8.67 5.60 12.86
CA ALA A 89 9.61 4.92 11.97
C ALA A 89 10.65 5.94 11.45
N GLN A 90 11.92 5.56 11.52
CA GLN A 90 13.01 6.36 10.98
C GLN A 90 13.55 5.82 9.67
N ASN A 91 12.91 4.78 9.16
CA ASN A 91 13.26 4.14 7.90
C ASN A 91 12.98 5.08 6.74
N GLN A 92 13.71 4.90 5.64
CA GLN A 92 13.41 5.60 4.41
C GLN A 92 12.12 5.06 3.82
N ILE A 93 11.16 5.95 3.49
CA ILE A 93 9.82 5.58 3.02
C ILE A 93 9.58 6.29 1.69
N PHE A 94 9.23 5.52 0.67
CA PHE A 94 8.82 6.02 -0.64
C PHE A 94 7.35 5.67 -0.85
N SER A 95 6.58 6.63 -1.36
CA SER A 95 5.15 6.43 -1.61
C SER A 95 4.82 6.84 -3.04
N ARG A 96 4.06 6.00 -3.75
CA ARG A 96 3.61 6.30 -5.11
C ARG A 96 2.35 5.53 -5.46
N GLY A 97 1.63 6.00 -6.47
CA GLY A 97 0.49 5.30 -7.03
C GLY A 97 0.79 4.77 -8.42
N CYS A 98 0.18 3.64 -8.76
CA CYS A 98 0.28 3.04 -10.09
C CYS A 98 -1.02 3.22 -10.91
N SER A 99 -2.01 3.98 -10.42
CA SER A 99 -3.31 4.06 -11.07
C SER A 99 -3.89 2.64 -11.22
N PHE A 100 -4.42 2.28 -12.40
CA PHE A 100 -4.94 0.93 -12.66
C PHE A 100 -4.00 0.08 -13.51
N ASP A 101 -2.71 0.42 -13.52
CA ASP A 101 -1.74 -0.24 -14.43
C ASP A 101 -1.31 -1.63 -13.97
N LYS A 102 -1.54 -1.99 -12.70
CA LYS A 102 -1.11 -3.27 -12.12
C LYS A 102 -2.27 -4.02 -11.47
N PRO A 103 -3.25 -4.48 -12.26
CA PRO A 103 -4.35 -5.24 -11.69
C PRO A 103 -3.90 -6.62 -11.21
N VAL A 104 -4.52 -7.10 -10.12
CA VAL A 104 -4.34 -8.48 -9.64
C VAL A 104 -5.51 -9.37 -10.05
N ALA A 105 -6.57 -8.76 -10.60
CA ALA A 105 -7.75 -9.47 -11.09
C ALA A 105 -8.29 -8.73 -12.32
N LEU A 106 -9.15 -9.38 -13.10
CA LEU A 106 -9.82 -8.74 -14.22
C LEU A 106 -10.81 -7.69 -13.70
N ASN A 107 -10.86 -6.52 -14.33
CA ASN A 107 -11.79 -5.45 -13.96
C ASN A 107 -13.18 -5.68 -14.57
N ASN A 108 -13.76 -6.87 -14.33
CA ASN A 108 -15.00 -7.30 -14.98
C ASN A 108 -16.14 -7.59 -14.00
N SER A 109 -15.94 -7.35 -12.71
CA SER A 109 -16.99 -7.50 -11.70
C SER A 109 -16.65 -6.62 -10.51
N ASP A 110 -17.64 -6.29 -9.69
CA ASP A 110 -17.40 -5.52 -8.46
C ASP A 110 -16.43 -6.23 -7.53
N ALA A 111 -16.56 -7.55 -7.40
CA ALA A 111 -15.67 -8.33 -6.55
C ALA A 111 -14.22 -8.26 -7.03
N ASN A 112 -13.99 -8.41 -8.34
CA ASN A 112 -12.64 -8.36 -8.91
C ASN A 112 -12.07 -6.96 -8.87
N MET A 113 -12.88 -5.93 -9.14
CA MET A 113 -12.43 -4.54 -9.02
C MET A 113 -12.05 -4.22 -7.58
N GLY A 114 -12.77 -4.79 -6.61
CA GLY A 114 -12.43 -4.63 -5.18
C GLY A 114 -11.07 -5.22 -4.84
N LEU A 115 -10.64 -6.28 -5.51
CA LEU A 115 -9.30 -6.84 -5.31
C LEU A 115 -8.21 -5.93 -5.88
N ASN A 116 -8.52 -5.16 -6.92
CA ASN A 116 -7.56 -4.25 -7.52
C ASN A 116 -7.38 -2.96 -6.70
N ARG A 117 -8.42 -2.53 -5.97
CA ARG A 117 -8.34 -1.37 -5.09
C ARG A 117 -7.60 -1.77 -3.82
N ARG A 118 -6.32 -1.44 -3.75
CA ARG A 118 -5.46 -1.85 -2.63
C ARG A 118 -4.29 -0.91 -2.44
N VAL A 119 -3.69 -0.99 -1.26
CA VAL A 119 -2.39 -0.37 -0.98
C VAL A 119 -1.45 -1.50 -0.55
N GLU A 120 -0.28 -1.51 -1.12
CA GLU A 120 0.76 -2.49 -0.83
C GLU A 120 1.92 -1.80 -0.14
N VAL A 121 2.42 -2.41 0.93
CA VAL A 121 3.62 -1.93 1.63
C VAL A 121 4.69 -2.99 1.45
N TYR A 122 5.81 -2.58 0.83
CA TYR A 122 6.95 -3.44 0.59
C TYR A 122 8.07 -3.08 1.57
N LEU A 123 8.58 -4.07 2.27
CA LEU A 123 9.69 -3.93 3.20
C LEU A 123 10.91 -4.62 2.59
N TYR A 124 11.95 -3.83 2.25
CA TYR A 124 13.16 -4.34 1.61
C TYR A 124 14.30 -4.32 2.61
N PRO A 125 14.70 -5.48 3.16
CA PRO A 125 15.88 -5.53 4.02
C PRO A 125 17.17 -5.14 3.29
N ASN A 126 17.24 -5.45 1.98
CA ASN A 126 18.35 -5.09 1.13
C ASN A 126 17.88 -4.06 0.10
N GLN A 127 18.42 -2.84 0.17
CA GLN A 127 18.01 -1.74 -0.71
C GLN A 127 18.30 -2.01 -2.19
N GLU A 128 19.23 -2.91 -2.50
CA GLU A 128 19.53 -3.29 -3.89
C GLU A 128 18.40 -4.11 -4.52
N SER A 129 17.51 -4.67 -3.69
CA SER A 129 16.41 -5.50 -4.17
C SER A 129 15.13 -4.70 -4.48
N VAL A 130 15.14 -3.38 -4.34
CA VAL A 130 13.97 -2.53 -4.58
C VAL A 130 13.58 -2.58 -6.06
N ILE A 131 12.30 -2.82 -6.32
CA ILE A 131 11.74 -2.88 -7.66
C ILE A 131 10.80 -1.72 -7.92
N ASP A 132 10.61 -1.37 -9.19
CA ASP A 132 9.60 -0.40 -9.60
C ASP A 132 8.29 -1.14 -9.84
N VAL A 133 7.41 -1.09 -8.84
CA VAL A 133 6.16 -1.87 -8.85
C VAL A 133 5.19 -1.41 -9.93
N CYS A 134 5.26 -0.14 -10.37
CA CYS A 134 4.38 0.38 -11.41
C CYS A 134 4.79 0.01 -12.84
N LYS A 135 5.93 -0.60 -13.02
CA LYS A 135 6.40 -1.02 -14.35
C LYS A 135 6.01 -2.44 -14.70
#